data_6a039b2bfdd77cc09b55e05479ec1679
#
_entry.id   6a039b2bfdd77cc09b55e05479ec1679
#
_cell.length_a   1.000
_cell.length_b   1.000
_cell.length_c   1.000
_cell.angle_alpha   90.00
_cell.angle_beta   90.00
_cell.angle_gamma   90.00
#
_symmetry.space_group_name_H-M   'P 1'
#
loop_
_entity.id
_entity.type
_entity.pdbx_description
1 polymer ?
#
loop_
_entity_poly.entity_id
_entity_poly.type
_entity_poly.pdbx_seq_one_letter_code
_entity_poly.pdbx_strand_id
1 'polypeptide(L)'
;MSDTTPADQPRQMTPGEAADFAEQVFNKAREGDAAMLAALLSKGLPANLRNHKGDTLLMLASYHGHVDAVKVLLEHKADPEVRNDNGQSPIAGAAFKGNLEMVKTLVENGADIEGASFDGRTALMMAAMFNRTEIIEYLIGKGADPKAKDANGITALDAARTMGAAETVAQLEKLLG
;
A
#
# COMPACT_ATOMS: atom_id res chain seq x y z
N MET A 1 51.00 -29.94 -12.21
CA MET A 1 50.50 -29.35 -10.97
C MET A 1 49.54 -28.26 -11.36
N SER A 2 48.26 -28.56 -11.33
CA SER A 2 47.19 -27.63 -11.72
C SER A 2 46.79 -26.85 -10.48
N ASP A 3 47.19 -25.60 -10.47
CA ASP A 3 46.78 -24.63 -9.42
C ASP A 3 45.38 -24.16 -9.79
N THR A 4 44.37 -24.83 -9.26
CA THR A 4 43.00 -24.38 -9.32
C THR A 4 42.77 -23.42 -8.13
N THR A 5 42.97 -22.13 -8.42
CA THR A 5 42.48 -21.05 -7.57
C THR A 5 41.01 -21.29 -7.25
N PRO A 6 40.56 -21.28 -5.98
CA PRO A 6 39.16 -21.42 -5.65
C PRO A 6 38.40 -20.29 -6.31
N ALA A 7 37.46 -20.62 -7.19
CA ALA A 7 36.59 -19.67 -7.84
C ALA A 7 35.88 -18.85 -6.74
N ASP A 8 35.91 -17.55 -6.94
CA ASP A 8 35.31 -16.47 -6.17
C ASP A 8 33.86 -16.85 -5.76
N GLN A 9 33.71 -17.45 -4.59
CA GLN A 9 32.38 -17.64 -4.01
C GLN A 9 31.88 -16.25 -3.62
N PRO A 10 30.68 -15.85 -4.03
CA PRO A 10 30.16 -14.54 -3.67
C PRO A 10 30.16 -14.42 -2.14
N ARG A 11 30.89 -13.42 -1.64
CA ARG A 11 30.99 -13.13 -0.21
C ARG A 11 29.58 -12.99 0.36
N GLN A 12 29.23 -13.81 1.35
CA GLN A 12 27.98 -13.64 2.09
C GLN A 12 28.05 -12.35 2.92
N MET A 13 26.98 -11.56 2.83
CA MET A 13 26.85 -10.35 3.66
C MET A 13 26.80 -10.72 5.13
N THR A 14 27.44 -9.92 5.97
CA THR A 14 27.24 -9.98 7.41
C THR A 14 25.80 -9.53 7.75
N PRO A 15 25.25 -9.89 8.93
CA PRO A 15 23.94 -9.43 9.36
C PRO A 15 23.81 -7.89 9.35
N GLY A 16 24.87 -7.16 9.71
CA GLY A 16 24.91 -5.69 9.67
C GLY A 16 24.83 -5.15 8.23
N GLU A 17 25.65 -5.68 7.32
CA GLU A 17 25.62 -5.30 5.90
C GLU A 17 24.26 -5.62 5.26
N ALA A 18 23.62 -6.72 5.62
CA ALA A 18 22.30 -7.08 5.14
C ALA A 18 21.21 -6.10 5.65
N ALA A 19 21.31 -5.66 6.92
CA ALA A 19 20.39 -4.68 7.48
C ALA A 19 20.55 -3.31 6.82
N ASP A 20 21.78 -2.86 6.60
CA ASP A 20 22.08 -1.59 5.90
C ASP A 20 21.57 -1.63 4.45
N PHE A 21 21.79 -2.73 3.76
CA PHE A 21 21.28 -2.93 2.41
C PHE A 21 19.74 -2.88 2.37
N ALA A 22 19.07 -3.59 3.29
CA ALA A 22 17.61 -3.56 3.38
C ALA A 22 17.08 -2.14 3.60
N GLU A 23 17.69 -1.35 4.51
CA GLU A 23 17.27 0.03 4.74
C GLU A 23 17.47 0.92 3.50
N GLN A 24 18.54 0.73 2.75
CA GLN A 24 18.72 1.42 1.46
C GLN A 24 17.62 1.06 0.47
N VAL A 25 17.20 -0.20 0.40
CA VAL A 25 16.09 -0.63 -0.47
C VAL A 25 14.78 0.03 -0.04
N PHE A 26 14.46 0.09 1.26
CA PHE A 26 13.28 0.80 1.75
C PHE A 26 13.34 2.30 1.43
N ASN A 27 14.51 2.93 1.50
CA ASN A 27 14.67 4.32 1.09
C ASN A 27 14.39 4.50 -0.40
N LYS A 28 14.82 3.57 -1.27
CA LYS A 28 14.48 3.60 -2.70
C LYS A 28 12.97 3.53 -2.94
N ALA A 29 12.23 2.78 -2.16
CA ALA A 29 10.77 2.77 -2.24
C ALA A 29 10.15 4.09 -1.78
N ARG A 30 10.66 4.71 -0.70
CA ARG A 30 10.21 6.04 -0.22
C ARG A 30 10.51 7.15 -1.21
N GLU A 31 11.61 7.06 -1.94
CA GLU A 31 12.05 8.01 -2.97
C GLU A 31 11.37 7.80 -4.32
N GLY A 32 10.77 6.62 -4.55
CA GLY A 32 10.15 6.25 -5.80
C GLY A 32 11.12 5.89 -6.92
N ASP A 33 12.30 5.38 -6.58
CA ASP A 33 13.32 4.95 -7.54
C ASP A 33 12.92 3.65 -8.23
N ALA A 34 11.97 3.77 -9.17
CA ALA A 34 11.40 2.64 -9.90
C ALA A 34 12.46 1.83 -10.66
N ALA A 35 13.46 2.50 -11.24
CA ALA A 35 14.52 1.83 -12.01
C ALA A 35 15.41 0.96 -11.10
N MET A 36 15.80 1.47 -9.93
CA MET A 36 16.58 0.70 -8.97
C MET A 36 15.79 -0.47 -8.40
N LEU A 37 14.53 -0.25 -8.05
CA LEU A 37 13.64 -1.32 -7.57
C LEU A 37 13.48 -2.43 -8.63
N ALA A 38 13.23 -2.07 -9.89
CA ALA A 38 13.15 -3.03 -10.98
C ALA A 38 14.43 -3.86 -11.12
N ALA A 39 15.60 -3.23 -11.05
CA ALA A 39 16.89 -3.92 -11.15
C ALA A 39 17.12 -4.89 -9.98
N LEU A 40 16.78 -4.48 -8.75
CA LEU A 40 16.93 -5.33 -7.56
C LEU A 40 15.94 -6.51 -7.56
N LEU A 41 14.69 -6.27 -7.92
CA LEU A 41 13.65 -7.30 -8.03
C LEU A 41 14.00 -8.34 -9.11
N SER A 42 14.53 -7.89 -10.24
CA SER A 42 14.99 -8.78 -11.33
C SER A 42 16.18 -9.65 -10.91
N LYS A 43 16.96 -9.21 -9.91
CA LYS A 43 18.07 -9.98 -9.31
C LYS A 43 17.65 -10.86 -8.14
N GLY A 44 16.35 -10.95 -7.86
CA GLY A 44 15.81 -11.84 -6.82
C GLY A 44 15.55 -11.19 -5.47
N LEU A 45 15.52 -9.84 -5.38
CA LEU A 45 15.04 -9.18 -4.17
C LEU A 45 13.59 -9.62 -3.89
N PRO A 46 13.25 -10.04 -2.65
CA PRO A 46 11.88 -10.38 -2.32
C PRO A 46 10.94 -9.17 -2.45
N ALA A 47 9.89 -9.28 -3.30
CA ALA A 47 8.96 -8.18 -3.55
C ALA A 47 8.17 -7.77 -2.28
N ASN A 48 7.95 -8.70 -1.36
CA ASN A 48 7.22 -8.50 -0.11
C ASN A 48 8.13 -8.32 1.11
N LEU A 49 9.35 -7.84 0.89
CA LEU A 49 10.27 -7.49 1.99
C LEU A 49 9.61 -6.49 2.94
N ARG A 50 9.75 -6.72 4.24
CA ARG A 50 9.14 -5.90 5.30
C ARG A 50 10.22 -5.25 6.17
N ASN A 51 10.00 -3.99 6.54
CA ASN A 51 10.85 -3.30 7.51
C ASN A 51 10.45 -3.66 8.96
N HIS A 52 11.09 -3.04 9.94
CA HIS A 52 10.83 -3.25 11.37
C HIS A 52 9.43 -2.83 11.84
N LYS A 53 8.67 -2.09 11.03
CA LYS A 53 7.27 -1.70 11.27
C LYS A 53 6.28 -2.58 10.50
N GLY A 54 6.78 -3.57 9.80
CA GLY A 54 5.99 -4.42 8.92
C GLY A 54 5.61 -3.77 7.60
N ASP A 55 6.10 -2.56 7.28
CA ASP A 55 5.82 -1.92 6.00
C ASP A 55 6.53 -2.64 4.86
N THR A 56 5.82 -2.89 3.78
CA THR A 56 6.40 -3.42 2.54
C THR A 56 6.93 -2.29 1.65
N LEU A 57 7.75 -2.64 0.66
CA LEU A 57 8.20 -1.71 -0.38
C LEU A 57 7.00 -1.06 -1.08
N LEU A 58 5.97 -1.86 -1.40
CA LEU A 58 4.74 -1.39 -2.03
C LEU A 58 4.02 -0.36 -1.16
N MET A 59 3.90 -0.62 0.14
CA MET A 59 3.26 0.30 1.08
C MET A 59 4.01 1.63 1.15
N LEU A 60 5.33 1.61 1.25
CA LEU A 60 6.14 2.82 1.29
C LEU A 60 6.03 3.64 -0.01
N ALA A 61 6.17 2.99 -1.17
CA ALA A 61 6.04 3.64 -2.47
C ALA A 61 4.63 4.24 -2.65
N SER A 62 3.58 3.51 -2.29
CA SER A 62 2.19 3.97 -2.43
C SER A 62 1.87 5.12 -1.48
N TYR A 63 2.31 5.06 -0.22
CA TYR A 63 2.09 6.13 0.75
C TYR A 63 2.76 7.44 0.36
N HIS A 64 3.94 7.36 -0.27
CA HIS A 64 4.66 8.52 -0.78
C HIS A 64 4.22 8.96 -2.20
N GLY A 65 3.25 8.29 -2.81
CA GLY A 65 2.62 8.71 -4.07
C GLY A 65 3.39 8.32 -5.34
N HIS A 66 4.31 7.36 -5.26
CA HIS A 66 5.17 6.97 -6.37
C HIS A 66 4.52 5.87 -7.24
N VAL A 67 3.65 6.28 -8.15
CA VAL A 67 2.87 5.36 -9.02
C VAL A 67 3.75 4.45 -9.85
N ASP A 68 4.83 4.95 -10.44
CA ASP A 68 5.73 4.13 -11.28
C ASP A 68 6.44 3.05 -10.47
N ALA A 69 6.91 3.38 -9.25
CA ALA A 69 7.50 2.40 -8.35
C ALA A 69 6.48 1.34 -7.92
N VAL A 70 5.24 1.73 -7.64
CA VAL A 70 4.14 0.81 -7.32
C VAL A 70 3.85 -0.14 -8.48
N LYS A 71 3.78 0.36 -9.71
CA LYS A 71 3.59 -0.48 -10.91
C LYS A 71 4.71 -1.51 -11.06
N VAL A 72 5.96 -1.10 -10.92
CA VAL A 72 7.12 -2.01 -10.96
C VAL A 72 7.02 -3.11 -9.89
N LEU A 73 6.68 -2.74 -8.66
CA LEU A 73 6.51 -3.70 -7.57
C LEU A 73 5.40 -4.71 -7.86
N LEU A 74 4.25 -4.24 -8.35
CA LEU A 74 3.11 -5.11 -8.70
C LEU A 74 3.43 -6.04 -9.87
N GLU A 75 4.14 -5.56 -10.89
CA GLU A 75 4.65 -6.40 -12.00
C GLU A 75 5.55 -7.52 -11.51
N HIS A 76 6.33 -7.27 -10.45
CA HIS A 76 7.19 -8.26 -9.79
C HIS A 76 6.48 -9.02 -8.66
N LYS A 77 5.14 -9.04 -8.66
CA LYS A 77 4.31 -9.83 -7.75
C LYS A 77 4.35 -9.39 -6.29
N ALA A 78 4.57 -8.10 -6.03
CA ALA A 78 4.27 -7.55 -4.72
C ALA A 78 2.79 -7.74 -4.40
N ASP A 79 2.52 -8.19 -3.17
CA ASP A 79 1.16 -8.43 -2.70
C ASP A 79 0.55 -7.12 -2.13
N PRO A 80 -0.50 -6.57 -2.77
CA PRO A 80 -1.13 -5.34 -2.31
C PRO A 80 -1.93 -5.51 -1.00
N GLU A 81 -2.13 -6.74 -0.52
CA GLU A 81 -2.91 -7.04 0.69
C GLU A 81 -2.06 -7.15 1.96
N VAL A 82 -0.75 -7.13 1.86
CA VAL A 82 0.11 -7.19 3.03
C VAL A 82 -0.11 -5.96 3.90
N ARG A 83 -0.50 -6.19 5.16
CA ARG A 83 -0.68 -5.14 6.17
C ARG A 83 0.58 -4.99 7.01
N ASN A 84 0.87 -3.76 7.44
CA ASN A 84 1.94 -3.52 8.40
C ASN A 84 1.52 -3.93 9.82
N ASP A 85 2.39 -3.72 10.80
CA ASP A 85 2.15 -4.10 12.20
C ASP A 85 0.99 -3.32 12.85
N ASN A 86 0.59 -2.19 12.28
CA ASN A 86 -0.60 -1.43 12.66
C ASN A 86 -1.87 -1.88 11.91
N GLY A 87 -1.79 -2.92 11.09
CA GLY A 87 -2.92 -3.43 10.31
C GLY A 87 -3.29 -2.57 9.09
N GLN A 88 -2.45 -1.64 8.69
CA GLN A 88 -2.71 -0.76 7.56
C GLN A 88 -2.38 -1.45 6.24
N SER A 89 -3.18 -1.22 5.21
CA SER A 89 -2.97 -1.70 3.85
C SER A 89 -2.55 -0.56 2.91
N PRO A 90 -1.90 -0.86 1.76
CA PRO A 90 -1.54 0.16 0.77
C PRO A 90 -2.72 1.00 0.29
N ILE A 91 -3.88 0.36 0.00
CA ILE A 91 -5.06 1.07 -0.50
C ILE A 91 -5.67 2.01 0.55
N ALA A 92 -5.68 1.62 1.81
CA ALA A 92 -6.15 2.47 2.90
C ALA A 92 -5.26 3.71 3.07
N GLY A 93 -3.95 3.55 2.97
CA GLY A 93 -2.99 4.64 2.98
C GLY A 93 -3.17 5.61 1.80
N ALA A 94 -3.39 5.10 0.60
CA ALA A 94 -3.66 5.90 -0.59
C ALA A 94 -4.98 6.70 -0.47
N ALA A 95 -6.03 6.08 0.07
CA ALA A 95 -7.31 6.74 0.34
C ALA A 95 -7.17 7.84 1.40
N PHE A 96 -6.46 7.58 2.49
CA PHE A 96 -6.11 8.57 3.50
C PHE A 96 -5.41 9.79 2.90
N LYS A 97 -4.40 9.57 2.08
CA LYS A 97 -3.65 10.65 1.40
C LYS A 97 -4.47 11.41 0.34
N GLY A 98 -5.59 10.84 -0.10
CA GLY A 98 -6.41 11.44 -1.17
C GLY A 98 -5.81 11.24 -2.56
N ASN A 99 -4.98 10.25 -2.76
CA ASN A 99 -4.34 9.97 -4.05
C ASN A 99 -5.21 9.02 -4.87
N LEU A 100 -6.12 9.58 -5.66
CA LEU A 100 -7.04 8.83 -6.52
C LEU A 100 -6.29 7.96 -7.56
N GLU A 101 -5.23 8.48 -8.18
CA GLU A 101 -4.45 7.72 -9.15
C GLU A 101 -3.82 6.47 -8.52
N MET A 102 -3.29 6.62 -7.31
CA MET A 102 -2.74 5.49 -6.55
C MET A 102 -3.80 4.45 -6.19
N VAL A 103 -4.98 4.89 -5.72
CA VAL A 103 -6.11 3.99 -5.45
C VAL A 103 -6.49 3.22 -6.71
N LYS A 104 -6.62 3.90 -7.86
CA LYS A 104 -6.89 3.26 -9.16
C LYS A 104 -5.82 2.24 -9.51
N THR A 105 -4.56 2.61 -9.41
CA THR A 105 -3.43 1.73 -9.74
C THR A 105 -3.46 0.46 -8.89
N LEU A 106 -3.70 0.56 -7.59
CA LEU A 106 -3.79 -0.59 -6.70
C LEU A 106 -4.98 -1.50 -7.05
N VAL A 107 -6.17 -0.93 -7.22
CA VAL A 107 -7.40 -1.69 -7.56
C VAL A 107 -7.28 -2.38 -8.92
N GLU A 108 -6.78 -1.71 -9.93
CA GLU A 108 -6.59 -2.25 -11.28
C GLU A 108 -5.54 -3.38 -11.33
N ASN A 109 -4.67 -3.45 -10.32
CA ASN A 109 -3.68 -4.50 -10.16
C ASN A 109 -4.02 -5.52 -9.05
N GLY A 110 -5.29 -5.61 -8.67
CA GLY A 110 -5.83 -6.71 -7.88
C GLY A 110 -5.94 -6.43 -6.38
N ALA A 111 -5.76 -5.18 -5.91
CA ALA A 111 -6.05 -4.85 -4.51
C ALA A 111 -7.54 -5.05 -4.22
N ASP A 112 -7.83 -5.67 -3.07
CA ASP A 112 -9.18 -5.88 -2.60
C ASP A 112 -9.81 -4.54 -2.14
N ILE A 113 -10.90 -4.16 -2.80
CA ILE A 113 -11.66 -2.95 -2.45
C ILE A 113 -12.19 -2.99 -1.02
N GLU A 114 -12.58 -4.18 -0.55
CA GLU A 114 -13.04 -4.40 0.82
C GLU A 114 -11.93 -4.78 1.80
N GLY A 115 -10.68 -4.80 1.34
CA GLY A 115 -9.51 -5.06 2.18
C GLY A 115 -9.46 -4.11 3.37
N ALA A 116 -9.69 -4.66 4.58
CA ALA A 116 -9.82 -3.88 5.80
C ALA A 116 -8.58 -3.99 6.68
N SER A 117 -8.32 -2.95 7.47
CA SER A 117 -7.34 -2.97 8.56
C SER A 117 -7.76 -3.94 9.68
N PHE A 118 -6.90 -4.13 10.70
CA PHE A 118 -7.22 -5.03 11.83
C PHE A 118 -8.46 -4.61 12.61
N ASP A 119 -8.79 -3.32 12.63
CA ASP A 119 -10.01 -2.76 13.23
C ASP A 119 -11.20 -2.74 12.25
N GLY A 120 -11.07 -3.35 11.09
CA GLY A 120 -12.14 -3.49 10.10
C GLY A 120 -12.39 -2.26 9.23
N ARG A 121 -11.51 -1.27 9.23
CA ARG A 121 -11.65 -0.07 8.40
C ARG A 121 -11.27 -0.33 6.96
N THR A 122 -12.20 -0.05 6.06
CA THR A 122 -12.00 -0.14 4.61
C THR A 122 -11.42 1.14 4.02
N ALA A 123 -10.92 1.08 2.78
CA ALA A 123 -10.49 2.27 2.05
C ALA A 123 -11.62 3.30 1.87
N LEU A 124 -12.87 2.83 1.70
CA LEU A 124 -14.04 3.69 1.62
C LEU A 124 -14.25 4.50 2.92
N MET A 125 -14.10 3.87 4.08
CA MET A 125 -14.17 4.55 5.37
C MET A 125 -13.06 5.59 5.53
N MET A 126 -11.84 5.28 5.11
CA MET A 126 -10.73 6.22 5.13
C MET A 126 -11.00 7.43 4.22
N ALA A 127 -11.48 7.20 3.01
CA ALA A 127 -11.85 8.27 2.09
C ALA A 127 -12.96 9.15 2.67
N ALA A 128 -13.96 8.56 3.31
CA ALA A 128 -15.08 9.26 3.94
C ALA A 128 -14.62 10.17 5.09
N MET A 129 -13.78 9.67 5.98
CA MET A 129 -13.24 10.41 7.12
C MET A 129 -12.48 11.67 6.73
N PHE A 130 -11.79 11.63 5.58
CA PHE A 130 -10.88 12.69 5.13
C PHE A 130 -11.40 13.49 3.93
N ASN A 131 -12.72 13.44 3.69
CA ASN A 131 -13.42 14.25 2.68
C ASN A 131 -12.94 14.00 1.23
N ARG A 132 -12.63 12.73 0.89
CA ARG A 132 -12.07 12.32 -0.41
C ARG A 132 -13.20 11.88 -1.36
N THR A 133 -14.01 12.82 -1.82
CA THR A 133 -15.23 12.57 -2.62
C THR A 133 -14.99 11.80 -3.91
N GLU A 134 -13.92 12.10 -4.65
CA GLU A 134 -13.59 11.42 -5.91
C GLU A 134 -13.17 9.95 -5.68
N ILE A 135 -12.49 9.67 -4.54
CA ILE A 135 -12.12 8.31 -4.17
C ILE A 135 -13.37 7.52 -3.77
N ILE A 136 -14.30 8.12 -3.04
CA ILE A 136 -15.60 7.50 -2.72
C ILE A 136 -16.35 7.13 -3.99
N GLU A 137 -16.48 8.06 -4.93
CA GLU A 137 -17.15 7.83 -6.23
C GLU A 137 -16.51 6.64 -6.97
N TYR A 138 -15.18 6.62 -7.04
CA TYR A 138 -14.45 5.54 -7.69
C TYR A 138 -14.66 4.19 -7.01
N LEU A 139 -14.50 4.12 -5.68
CA LEU A 139 -14.63 2.88 -4.92
C LEU A 139 -16.07 2.32 -5.00
N ILE A 140 -17.08 3.17 -4.85
CA ILE A 140 -18.49 2.78 -5.03
C ILE A 140 -18.73 2.28 -6.46
N GLY A 141 -18.21 2.95 -7.48
CA GLY A 141 -18.28 2.51 -8.87
C GLY A 141 -17.63 1.15 -9.13
N LYS A 142 -16.68 0.75 -8.28
CA LYS A 142 -16.02 -0.56 -8.31
C LYS A 142 -16.67 -1.60 -7.40
N GLY A 143 -17.76 -1.26 -6.71
CA GLY A 143 -18.54 -2.18 -5.92
C GLY A 143 -18.26 -2.17 -4.41
N ALA A 144 -17.56 -1.15 -3.89
CA ALA A 144 -17.40 -1.00 -2.44
C ALA A 144 -18.75 -0.89 -1.73
N ASP A 145 -18.90 -1.57 -0.59
CA ASP A 145 -20.12 -1.55 0.19
C ASP A 145 -20.16 -0.31 1.13
N PRO A 146 -21.05 0.66 0.85
CA PRO A 146 -21.17 1.86 1.70
C PRO A 146 -21.79 1.57 3.07
N LYS A 147 -22.34 0.38 3.27
CA LYS A 147 -22.98 -0.06 4.53
C LYS A 147 -22.07 -0.97 5.36
N ALA A 148 -20.88 -1.31 4.85
CA ALA A 148 -19.89 -2.07 5.59
C ALA A 148 -19.58 -1.39 6.94
N LYS A 149 -19.34 -2.20 7.97
CA LYS A 149 -19.07 -1.73 9.34
C LYS A 149 -17.68 -2.18 9.78
N ASP A 150 -16.99 -1.30 10.47
CA ASP A 150 -15.75 -1.66 11.15
C ASP A 150 -16.02 -2.52 12.42
N ALA A 151 -14.98 -2.88 13.15
CA ALA A 151 -15.08 -3.68 14.36
C ALA A 151 -15.95 -3.06 15.46
N ASN A 152 -16.18 -1.75 15.43
CA ASN A 152 -17.03 -1.01 16.36
C ASN A 152 -18.44 -0.77 15.81
N GLY A 153 -18.78 -1.31 14.66
CA GLY A 153 -20.07 -1.12 14.01
C GLY A 153 -20.23 0.23 13.30
N ILE A 154 -19.12 0.93 13.03
CA ILE A 154 -19.09 2.26 12.41
C ILE A 154 -19.08 2.10 10.88
N THR A 155 -19.99 2.78 10.19
CA THR A 155 -20.03 2.86 8.73
C THR A 155 -19.17 4.01 8.20
N ALA A 156 -18.95 4.06 6.88
CA ALA A 156 -18.28 5.19 6.24
C ALA A 156 -19.00 6.53 6.52
N LEU A 157 -20.33 6.54 6.51
CA LEU A 157 -21.12 7.74 6.82
C LEU A 157 -20.96 8.18 8.29
N ASP A 158 -20.99 7.23 9.23
CA ASP A 158 -20.78 7.52 10.66
C ASP A 158 -19.38 8.10 10.89
N ALA A 159 -18.36 7.52 10.26
CA ALA A 159 -16.98 8.00 10.33
C ALA A 159 -16.84 9.41 9.76
N ALA A 160 -17.46 9.70 8.60
CA ALA A 160 -17.46 11.02 7.99
C ALA A 160 -18.13 12.09 8.91
N ARG A 161 -19.26 11.75 9.52
CA ARG A 161 -19.96 12.64 10.47
C ARG A 161 -19.10 12.94 11.69
N THR A 162 -18.46 11.92 12.25
CA THR A 162 -17.57 12.07 13.42
C THR A 162 -16.40 13.00 13.13
N MET A 163 -15.85 12.92 11.92
CA MET A 163 -14.71 13.75 11.49
C MET A 163 -15.13 15.13 10.95
N GLY A 164 -16.42 15.40 10.81
CA GLY A 164 -16.92 16.66 10.24
C GLY A 164 -16.64 16.80 8.73
N ALA A 165 -16.54 15.70 8.02
CA ALA A 165 -16.25 15.64 6.58
C ALA A 165 -17.52 15.97 5.77
N ALA A 166 -17.88 17.23 5.68
CA ALA A 166 -19.19 17.68 5.21
C ALA A 166 -19.54 17.24 3.79
N GLU A 167 -18.58 17.26 2.85
CA GLU A 167 -18.84 16.89 1.46
C GLU A 167 -19.09 15.38 1.30
N THR A 168 -18.31 14.55 2.00
CA THR A 168 -18.52 13.10 1.98
C THR A 168 -19.76 12.67 2.75
N VAL A 169 -20.14 13.39 3.81
CA VAL A 169 -21.43 13.20 4.47
C VAL A 169 -22.56 13.40 3.49
N ALA A 170 -22.60 14.56 2.80
CA ALA A 170 -23.64 14.85 1.81
C ALA A 170 -23.67 13.84 0.66
N GLN A 171 -22.49 13.42 0.18
CA GLN A 171 -22.37 12.42 -0.87
C GLN A 171 -22.93 11.05 -0.45
N LEU A 172 -22.55 10.57 0.73
CA LEU A 172 -22.98 9.28 1.26
C LEU A 172 -24.47 9.28 1.65
N GLU A 173 -24.98 10.36 2.21
CA GLU A 173 -26.42 10.51 2.49
C GLU A 173 -27.25 10.41 1.20
N LYS A 174 -26.82 11.08 0.15
CA LYS A 174 -27.49 11.01 -1.17
C LYS A 174 -27.42 9.60 -1.77
N LEU A 175 -26.32 8.88 -1.57
CA LEU A 175 -26.13 7.52 -2.07
C LEU A 175 -27.01 6.50 -1.34
N LEU A 176 -27.17 6.67 -0.03
CA LEU A 176 -27.89 5.74 0.85
C LEU A 176 -29.39 6.04 0.96
N GLY A 177 -29.77 7.23 0.58
CA GLY A 177 -31.08 7.88 0.53
C GLY A 177 -32.18 7.30 0.47
#